data_a6b3cffa3a0f3c37e1715b74045c0453
#
_entry.id   a6b3cffa3a0f3c37e1715b74045c0453
#
_cell.length_a   1.000
_cell.length_b   1.000
_cell.length_c   1.000
_cell.angle_alpha   90.00
_cell.angle_beta   90.00
_cell.angle_gamma   90.00
#
_symmetry.space_group_name_H-M   'P 1'
#
loop_
_entity.id
_entity.type
_entity.pdbx_description
1 polymer ?
#
loop_
_entity_poly.entity_id
_entity_poly.type
_entity_poly.pdbx_seq_one_letter_code
_entity_poly.pdbx_strand_id
1 'polypeptide(L)'
;NQKRVSVLAWLVLSLSLFVNFCSERTPPQEGISLEGFVSIFDGETLSGWRKLTESSENSGVWEVRDGAIVARQTPEGEGGLLVTLKRYRDFEAYAEVKTDYPIDTGLFLRVQPNVLSYQLTIDYRPEGEVGAIYCPGGGDFLLHNPRGKDLWKTDDFNAVRVRIQGQPPRIQSWINGSNAVDYTDTLVEGGYRVPDEGFFGIQVHGGPSWGQGNRVYFRRLLIKELDAQ
;
A
#
# COMPACT_ATOMS: atom_id res chain seq x y z
N ASN A 1 19.18 -50.82 63.66
CA ASN A 1 19.82 -49.83 62.78
C ASN A 1 18.91 -49.49 61.64
N GLN A 2 18.04 -48.50 61.83
CA GLN A 2 17.20 -47.92 60.77
C GLN A 2 17.85 -46.66 60.20
N LYS A 3 18.24 -46.69 58.93
CA LYS A 3 18.70 -45.50 58.21
C LYS A 3 17.50 -44.73 57.71
N ARG A 4 17.33 -43.49 58.21
CA ARG A 4 16.35 -42.54 57.66
C ARG A 4 16.87 -42.00 56.34
N VAL A 5 16.11 -42.14 55.27
CA VAL A 5 16.37 -41.49 54.00
C VAL A 5 15.53 -40.21 53.96
N SER A 6 16.19 -39.08 53.95
CA SER A 6 15.53 -37.75 53.76
C SER A 6 15.30 -37.51 52.29
N VAL A 7 14.03 -37.37 51.89
CA VAL A 7 13.65 -36.96 50.53
C VAL A 7 13.59 -35.43 50.50
N LEU A 8 14.54 -34.82 49.81
CA LEU A 8 14.57 -33.38 49.54
C LEU A 8 13.65 -33.11 48.33
N ALA A 9 12.52 -32.48 48.59
CA ALA A 9 11.60 -32.02 47.50
C ALA A 9 12.15 -30.72 46.91
N TRP A 10 12.54 -30.76 45.63
CA TRP A 10 12.87 -29.56 44.84
C TRP A 10 11.59 -28.94 44.33
N LEU A 11 11.23 -27.77 44.89
CA LEU A 11 10.19 -26.90 44.33
C LEU A 11 10.80 -26.18 43.11
N VAL A 12 10.38 -26.59 41.91
CA VAL A 12 10.67 -25.85 40.68
C VAL A 12 9.66 -24.71 40.57
N LEU A 13 10.11 -23.49 40.89
CA LEU A 13 9.32 -22.27 40.60
C LEU A 13 9.45 -21.95 39.13
N SER A 14 8.43 -22.27 38.33
CA SER A 14 8.33 -21.81 36.94
C SER A 14 7.94 -20.34 36.91
N LEU A 15 8.93 -19.47 36.71
CA LEU A 15 8.73 -18.05 36.46
C LEU A 15 8.27 -17.87 35.01
N SER A 16 6.96 -17.78 34.77
CA SER A 16 6.41 -17.45 33.46
C SER A 16 6.69 -15.97 33.18
N LEU A 17 7.73 -15.69 32.38
CA LEU A 17 7.95 -14.38 31.80
C LEU A 17 6.83 -14.13 30.76
N PHE A 18 5.82 -13.35 31.12
CA PHE A 18 4.95 -12.71 30.15
C PHE A 18 5.76 -11.64 29.43
N VAL A 19 6.31 -11.98 28.27
CA VAL A 19 6.85 -10.99 27.36
C VAL A 19 5.64 -10.27 26.74
N ASN A 20 5.30 -9.11 27.27
CA ASN A 20 4.40 -8.18 26.60
C ASN A 20 5.08 -7.75 25.32
N PHE A 21 4.68 -8.34 24.19
CA PHE A 21 4.95 -7.80 22.86
C PHE A 21 4.14 -6.51 22.72
N CYS A 22 4.69 -5.44 23.27
CA CYS A 22 4.26 -4.10 22.88
C CYS A 22 4.76 -3.93 21.44
N SER A 23 3.86 -4.03 20.47
CA SER A 23 4.17 -3.66 19.08
C SER A 23 4.66 -2.23 19.10
N GLU A 24 5.98 -2.04 19.02
CA GLU A 24 6.59 -0.71 18.89
C GLU A 24 6.04 -0.10 17.60
N ARG A 25 5.12 0.84 17.75
CA ARG A 25 4.65 1.66 16.63
C ARG A 25 5.85 2.47 16.16
N THR A 26 6.48 2.06 15.08
CA THR A 26 7.51 2.84 14.42
C THR A 26 7.01 4.28 14.25
N PRO A 27 7.71 5.29 14.77
CA PRO A 27 7.26 6.68 14.64
C PRO A 27 7.14 7.06 13.16
N PRO A 28 6.26 8.03 12.80
CA PRO A 28 6.21 8.55 11.45
C PRO A 28 7.58 9.11 11.06
N GLN A 29 7.90 8.99 9.76
CA GLN A 29 9.08 9.63 9.22
C GLN A 29 9.02 11.13 9.53
N GLU A 30 10.13 11.73 10.00
CA GLU A 30 10.17 13.12 10.45
C GLU A 30 9.55 14.09 9.42
N GLY A 31 8.65 14.96 9.88
CA GLY A 31 8.03 16.03 9.08
C GLY A 31 6.65 15.70 8.47
N ILE A 32 6.11 14.49 8.60
CA ILE A 32 4.77 14.14 8.08
C ILE A 32 3.74 14.17 9.20
N SER A 33 2.86 15.17 9.20
CA SER A 33 1.68 15.15 10.08
C SER A 33 0.66 14.13 9.57
N LEU A 34 0.26 13.21 10.45
CA LEU A 34 -0.79 12.21 10.20
C LEU A 34 -2.05 12.50 11.02
N GLU A 35 -2.25 13.75 11.43
CA GLU A 35 -3.46 14.17 12.15
C GLU A 35 -4.72 13.97 11.30
N GLY A 36 -5.73 13.34 11.89
CA GLY A 36 -6.99 13.03 11.24
C GLY A 36 -6.96 11.81 10.31
N PHE A 37 -5.81 11.11 10.20
CA PHE A 37 -5.77 9.83 9.49
C PHE A 37 -6.26 8.69 10.39
N VAL A 38 -6.98 7.75 9.79
CA VAL A 38 -7.43 6.50 10.41
C VAL A 38 -6.79 5.31 9.70
N SER A 39 -6.44 4.28 10.47
CA SER A 39 -5.89 3.05 9.90
C SER A 39 -6.97 2.29 9.14
N ILE A 40 -6.62 1.83 7.93
CA ILE A 40 -7.42 0.93 7.09
C ILE A 40 -6.79 -0.46 6.96
N PHE A 41 -5.72 -0.72 7.72
CA PHE A 41 -5.06 -2.01 7.86
C PHE A 41 -4.66 -2.21 9.32
N ASP A 42 -5.05 -3.35 9.89
CA ASP A 42 -4.85 -3.66 11.32
C ASP A 42 -3.42 -4.18 11.62
N GLY A 43 -2.64 -4.51 10.59
CA GLY A 43 -1.30 -5.11 10.71
C GLY A 43 -1.32 -6.63 10.86
N GLU A 44 -2.48 -7.26 10.94
CA GLU A 44 -2.64 -8.68 11.26
C GLU A 44 -3.45 -9.45 10.21
N THR A 45 -4.45 -8.80 9.61
CA THR A 45 -5.40 -9.46 8.70
C THR A 45 -5.67 -8.62 7.46
N LEU A 46 -6.27 -9.22 6.43
CA LEU A 46 -6.81 -8.50 5.27
C LEU A 46 -8.28 -8.07 5.48
N SER A 47 -8.74 -7.99 6.72
CA SER A 47 -10.07 -7.47 7.04
C SER A 47 -10.24 -6.05 6.52
N GLY A 48 -11.37 -5.76 5.86
CA GLY A 48 -11.59 -4.47 5.20
C GLY A 48 -11.03 -4.37 3.77
N TRP A 49 -10.38 -5.44 3.26
CA TRP A 49 -9.80 -5.52 1.93
C TRP A 49 -10.38 -6.71 1.14
N ARG A 50 -10.37 -6.60 -0.17
CA ARG A 50 -10.70 -7.69 -1.09
C ARG A 50 -9.89 -7.59 -2.38
N LYS A 51 -9.69 -8.69 -3.06
CA LYS A 51 -9.21 -8.66 -4.45
C LYS A 51 -10.26 -8.00 -5.34
N LEU A 52 -9.82 -7.19 -6.28
CA LEU A 52 -10.69 -6.65 -7.33
C LEU A 52 -10.89 -7.75 -8.37
N THR A 53 -11.96 -8.52 -8.23
CA THR A 53 -12.21 -9.74 -9.04
C THR A 53 -13.29 -9.50 -10.07
N GLU A 54 -13.02 -8.82 -11.16
CA GLU A 54 -13.88 -8.85 -12.34
C GLU A 54 -13.29 -9.68 -13.49
N SER A 55 -12.03 -10.12 -13.39
CA SER A 55 -11.44 -11.13 -14.26
C SER A 55 -10.73 -12.19 -13.43
N SER A 56 -10.67 -13.42 -13.93
CA SER A 56 -9.89 -14.52 -13.38
C SER A 56 -8.38 -14.24 -13.32
N GLU A 57 -7.93 -13.21 -13.99
CA GLU A 57 -6.53 -12.78 -14.08
C GLU A 57 -6.10 -11.86 -12.92
N ASN A 58 -7.02 -11.50 -12.03
CA ASN A 58 -6.75 -10.57 -10.94
C ASN A 58 -6.45 -11.31 -9.64
N SER A 59 -5.43 -12.12 -9.66
CA SER A 59 -5.16 -13.06 -8.56
C SER A 59 -4.10 -12.57 -7.60
N GLY A 60 -2.92 -12.23 -8.00
CA GLY A 60 -1.82 -11.88 -7.10
C GLY A 60 -1.77 -12.72 -5.82
N VAL A 61 -0.65 -12.88 -5.19
CA VAL A 61 -0.53 -13.49 -3.87
C VAL A 61 -0.42 -12.41 -2.83
N TRP A 62 -1.32 -12.43 -1.86
CA TRP A 62 -1.43 -11.43 -0.79
C TRP A 62 -1.37 -12.12 0.56
N GLU A 63 -0.37 -11.77 1.35
CA GLU A 63 -0.13 -12.34 2.69
C GLU A 63 0.05 -11.20 3.69
N VAL A 64 -0.27 -11.44 4.95
CA VAL A 64 0.13 -10.54 6.03
C VAL A 64 1.32 -11.16 6.75
N ARG A 65 2.40 -10.40 6.87
CA ARG A 65 3.62 -10.82 7.56
C ARG A 65 4.32 -9.63 8.21
N ASP A 66 4.69 -9.77 9.46
CA ASP A 66 5.45 -8.78 10.23
C ASP A 66 4.82 -7.37 10.19
N GLY A 67 3.50 -7.29 10.30
CA GLY A 67 2.76 -6.03 10.30
C GLY A 67 2.62 -5.36 8.92
N ALA A 68 2.91 -6.09 7.84
CA ALA A 68 2.79 -5.60 6.47
C ALA A 68 1.94 -6.54 5.60
N ILE A 69 1.22 -5.96 4.64
CA ILE A 69 0.71 -6.71 3.49
C ILE A 69 1.89 -6.94 2.55
N VAL A 70 2.23 -8.20 2.35
CA VAL A 70 3.29 -8.64 1.43
C VAL A 70 2.64 -9.22 0.18
N ALA A 71 2.98 -8.67 -0.96
CA ALA A 71 2.36 -9.04 -2.21
C ALA A 71 3.40 -9.45 -3.26
N ARG A 72 3.04 -10.41 -4.10
CA ARG A 72 3.85 -10.91 -5.22
C ARG A 72 2.96 -11.49 -6.32
N GLN A 73 3.54 -11.67 -7.50
CA GLN A 73 2.88 -12.41 -8.58
C GLN A 73 2.59 -13.86 -8.16
N THR A 74 1.60 -14.48 -8.82
CA THR A 74 1.44 -15.94 -8.78
C THR A 74 2.62 -16.62 -9.47
N PRO A 75 2.78 -17.95 -9.31
CA PRO A 75 3.78 -18.70 -10.07
C PRO A 75 3.65 -18.56 -11.59
N GLU A 76 2.44 -18.30 -12.08
CA GLU A 76 2.11 -18.09 -13.50
C GLU A 76 2.40 -16.65 -13.97
N GLY A 77 2.82 -15.77 -13.06
CA GLY A 77 3.13 -14.38 -13.37
C GLY A 77 1.93 -13.44 -13.36
N GLU A 78 0.82 -13.88 -12.75
CA GLU A 78 -0.37 -13.03 -12.65
C GLU A 78 -0.25 -12.04 -11.49
N GLY A 79 -0.75 -10.83 -11.71
CA GLY A 79 -0.86 -9.79 -10.73
C GLY A 79 -2.30 -9.45 -10.36
N GLY A 80 -2.52 -8.30 -9.74
CA GLY A 80 -3.86 -7.84 -9.45
C GLY A 80 -3.90 -6.66 -8.49
N LEU A 81 -5.13 -6.24 -8.16
CA LEU A 81 -5.41 -5.20 -7.19
C LEU A 81 -6.03 -5.78 -5.92
N LEU A 82 -5.53 -5.36 -4.78
CA LEU A 82 -6.21 -5.47 -3.50
C LEU A 82 -6.82 -4.11 -3.18
N VAL A 83 -8.15 -4.07 -2.99
CA VAL A 83 -8.89 -2.82 -2.80
C VAL A 83 -9.64 -2.83 -1.47
N THR A 84 -9.87 -1.64 -0.92
CA THR A 84 -10.73 -1.47 0.27
C THR A 84 -12.17 -1.91 -0.01
N LEU A 85 -12.90 -2.34 1.02
CA LEU A 85 -14.35 -2.58 0.91
C LEU A 85 -15.12 -1.25 0.86
N LYS A 86 -14.62 -0.22 1.54
CA LYS A 86 -15.20 1.13 1.54
C LYS A 86 -14.75 1.89 0.29
N ARG A 87 -15.66 2.71 -0.25
CA ARG A 87 -15.39 3.67 -1.33
C ARG A 87 -15.08 5.03 -0.72
N TYR A 88 -14.31 5.84 -1.44
CA TYR A 88 -13.90 7.18 -1.02
C TYR A 88 -14.03 8.15 -2.20
N ARG A 89 -14.44 9.37 -1.91
CA ARG A 89 -14.55 10.45 -2.89
C ARG A 89 -13.32 11.35 -2.85
N ASP A 90 -13.23 12.17 -1.82
CA ASP A 90 -12.14 13.11 -1.56
C ASP A 90 -11.35 12.62 -0.34
N PHE A 91 -10.09 12.33 -0.53
CA PHE A 91 -9.29 11.74 0.54
C PHE A 91 -7.80 11.95 0.38
N GLU A 92 -7.08 11.81 1.47
CA GLU A 92 -5.66 11.53 1.49
C GLU A 92 -5.41 10.10 1.93
N ALA A 93 -4.50 9.42 1.23
CA ALA A 93 -3.97 8.13 1.66
C ALA A 93 -2.49 8.26 2.02
N TYR A 94 -2.09 7.51 3.04
CA TYR A 94 -0.70 7.35 3.45
C TYR A 94 -0.37 5.86 3.47
N ALA A 95 0.79 5.50 2.95
CA ALA A 95 1.33 4.15 3.00
C ALA A 95 2.85 4.19 3.21
N GLU A 96 3.38 3.26 3.97
CA GLU A 96 4.81 2.95 3.94
C GLU A 96 5.01 1.76 3.00
N VAL A 97 5.77 1.99 1.92
CA VAL A 97 5.97 1.02 0.84
C VAL A 97 7.44 0.67 0.71
N LYS A 98 7.74 -0.62 0.71
CA LYS A 98 9.07 -1.16 0.39
C LYS A 98 8.95 -2.12 -0.79
N THR A 99 9.93 -2.13 -1.66
CA THR A 99 9.94 -2.97 -2.86
C THR A 99 11.24 -3.73 -2.99
N ASP A 100 11.17 -4.98 -3.45
CA ASP A 100 12.32 -5.63 -4.08
C ASP A 100 12.59 -4.93 -5.43
N TYR A 101 13.73 -5.17 -6.04
CA TYR A 101 14.09 -4.62 -7.36
C TYR A 101 14.32 -5.75 -8.37
N PRO A 102 13.83 -5.63 -9.59
CA PRO A 102 12.90 -4.63 -10.14
C PRO A 102 11.45 -4.95 -9.77
N ILE A 103 10.59 -3.94 -9.71
CA ILE A 103 9.16 -4.13 -9.46
C ILE A 103 8.32 -3.02 -10.09
N ASP A 104 7.07 -3.36 -10.40
CA ASP A 104 6.03 -2.41 -10.80
C ASP A 104 4.81 -2.59 -9.89
N THR A 105 4.45 -1.51 -9.21
CA THR A 105 3.32 -1.42 -8.30
C THR A 105 2.76 0.00 -8.28
N GLY A 106 1.82 0.28 -7.39
CA GLY A 106 1.28 1.63 -7.23
C GLY A 106 0.16 1.72 -6.20
N LEU A 107 -0.20 2.97 -5.89
CA LEU A 107 -1.39 3.31 -5.12
C LEU A 107 -2.50 3.75 -6.08
N PHE A 108 -3.67 3.16 -5.94
CA PHE A 108 -4.80 3.36 -6.85
C PHE A 108 -5.91 4.15 -6.17
N LEU A 109 -6.40 5.18 -6.84
CA LEU A 109 -7.35 6.14 -6.33
C LEU A 109 -8.66 6.05 -7.11
N ARG A 110 -9.81 6.02 -6.41
CA ARG A 110 -11.15 5.96 -6.99
C ARG A 110 -11.32 4.77 -7.94
N VAL A 111 -10.81 3.60 -7.56
CA VAL A 111 -10.87 2.37 -8.39
C VAL A 111 -12.30 1.97 -8.66
N GLN A 112 -12.63 1.78 -9.94
CA GLN A 112 -13.90 1.24 -10.39
C GLN A 112 -13.81 -0.29 -10.59
N PRO A 113 -14.94 -1.00 -10.61
CA PRO A 113 -14.95 -2.44 -10.84
C PRO A 113 -14.21 -2.89 -12.11
N ASN A 114 -14.25 -2.08 -13.17
CA ASN A 114 -13.56 -2.32 -14.44
C ASN A 114 -12.11 -1.81 -14.47
N VAL A 115 -11.47 -1.63 -13.31
CA VAL A 115 -10.09 -1.15 -13.12
C VAL A 115 -9.88 0.34 -13.40
N LEU A 116 -10.81 1.03 -14.06
CA LEU A 116 -10.69 2.46 -14.32
C LEU A 116 -10.40 3.22 -13.02
N SER A 117 -9.31 4.00 -12.99
CA SER A 117 -8.80 4.64 -11.78
C SER A 117 -7.72 5.66 -12.09
N TYR A 118 -7.23 6.36 -11.06
CA TYR A 118 -5.93 7.02 -11.10
C TYR A 118 -4.93 6.18 -10.34
N GLN A 119 -3.73 6.00 -10.90
CA GLN A 119 -2.62 5.33 -10.26
C GLN A 119 -1.49 6.32 -10.01
N LEU A 120 -1.03 6.42 -8.76
CA LEU A 120 0.29 6.93 -8.44
C LEU A 120 1.26 5.76 -8.65
N THR A 121 2.07 5.83 -9.69
CA THR A 121 3.00 4.74 -10.05
C THR A 121 4.12 4.58 -9.04
N ILE A 122 4.50 3.35 -8.78
CA ILE A 122 5.74 2.96 -8.10
C ILE A 122 6.40 1.93 -9.00
N ASP A 123 6.73 2.36 -10.22
CA ASP A 123 7.41 1.52 -11.21
C ASP A 123 8.91 1.66 -11.02
N TYR A 124 9.46 0.81 -10.15
CA TYR A 124 10.88 0.79 -9.79
C TYR A 124 11.64 -0.20 -10.68
N ARG A 125 11.47 -0.05 -12.00
CA ARG A 125 12.24 -0.73 -13.05
C ARG A 125 13.19 0.26 -13.74
N PRO A 126 14.18 -0.17 -14.54
CA PRO A 126 15.09 0.75 -15.21
C PRO A 126 14.38 1.84 -16.02
N GLU A 127 13.37 1.47 -16.80
CA GLU A 127 12.56 2.35 -17.66
C GLU A 127 11.31 2.93 -16.98
N GLY A 128 10.97 2.46 -15.77
CA GLY A 128 9.76 2.87 -15.07
C GLY A 128 9.85 4.24 -14.40
N GLU A 129 8.74 4.73 -13.91
CA GLU A 129 8.63 6.02 -13.20
C GLU A 129 7.99 5.83 -11.82
N VAL A 130 8.57 6.45 -10.81
CA VAL A 130 8.02 6.52 -9.46
C VAL A 130 7.31 7.86 -9.28
N GLY A 131 6.04 7.84 -8.85
CA GLY A 131 5.28 9.05 -8.59
C GLY A 131 4.73 9.74 -9.85
N ALA A 132 4.66 9.06 -10.99
CA ALA A 132 3.88 9.53 -12.13
C ALA A 132 2.38 9.26 -11.90
N ILE A 133 1.52 9.92 -12.66
CA ILE A 133 0.08 9.66 -12.68
C ILE A 133 -0.28 8.94 -13.96
N TYR A 134 -0.81 7.73 -13.80
CA TYR A 134 -1.30 6.88 -14.88
C TYR A 134 -2.81 6.63 -14.72
N CYS A 135 -3.53 6.40 -15.82
CA CYS A 135 -4.97 6.10 -15.80
C CYS A 135 -5.22 4.67 -16.29
N PRO A 136 -5.21 3.66 -15.41
CA PRO A 136 -5.60 2.29 -15.76
C PRO A 136 -7.03 2.24 -16.30
N GLY A 137 -7.24 1.49 -17.37
CA GLY A 137 -8.54 1.45 -18.07
C GLY A 137 -8.83 2.66 -18.96
N GLY A 138 -8.14 3.77 -18.78
CA GLY A 138 -8.18 4.96 -19.63
C GLY A 138 -6.99 5.09 -20.57
N GLY A 139 -5.95 4.28 -20.37
CA GLY A 139 -4.92 3.92 -21.35
C GLY A 139 -3.68 4.77 -21.44
N ASP A 140 -3.40 5.75 -20.52
CA ASP A 140 -2.20 6.58 -20.70
C ASP A 140 -1.65 7.21 -19.42
N PHE A 141 -0.41 7.69 -19.49
CA PHE A 141 0.19 8.60 -18.51
C PHE A 141 -0.46 9.97 -18.64
N LEU A 142 -1.02 10.45 -17.53
CA LEU A 142 -1.59 11.80 -17.43
C LEU A 142 -0.52 12.81 -17.02
N LEU A 143 0.48 12.37 -16.26
CA LEU A 143 1.62 13.16 -15.86
C LEU A 143 2.84 12.25 -15.67
N HIS A 144 3.94 12.54 -16.36
CA HIS A 144 5.22 11.90 -16.17
C HIS A 144 5.99 12.49 -14.98
N ASN A 145 6.79 11.65 -14.30
CA ASN A 145 7.72 12.09 -13.25
C ASN A 145 9.10 11.43 -13.43
N PRO A 146 9.91 11.87 -14.39
CA PRO A 146 11.20 11.25 -14.69
C PRO A 146 12.22 11.34 -13.56
N ARG A 147 11.99 12.23 -12.58
CA ARG A 147 12.85 12.38 -11.41
C ARG A 147 12.31 11.74 -10.15
N GLY A 148 11.18 11.07 -10.22
CA GLY A 148 10.54 10.47 -9.05
C GLY A 148 11.39 9.41 -8.36
N LYS A 149 12.24 8.70 -9.09
CA LYS A 149 13.18 7.72 -8.53
C LYS A 149 14.24 8.37 -7.63
N ASP A 150 14.59 9.64 -7.82
CA ASP A 150 15.53 10.36 -6.97
C ASP A 150 14.99 10.50 -5.51
N LEU A 151 13.68 10.38 -5.35
CA LEU A 151 13.00 10.46 -4.05
C LEU A 151 12.87 9.09 -3.37
N TRP A 152 13.17 7.99 -4.09
CA TRP A 152 12.93 6.61 -3.63
C TRP A 152 14.16 6.02 -2.94
N LYS A 153 13.96 5.48 -1.74
CA LYS A 153 15.00 4.77 -0.99
C LYS A 153 14.99 3.30 -1.39
N THR A 154 16.14 2.79 -1.82
CA THR A 154 16.33 1.37 -2.10
C THR A 154 16.37 0.57 -0.79
N ASP A 155 15.76 -0.61 -0.79
CA ASP A 155 15.79 -1.58 0.32
C ASP A 155 15.21 -1.08 1.66
N ASP A 156 14.49 0.06 1.66
CA ASP A 156 13.86 0.62 2.86
C ASP A 156 12.41 0.99 2.59
N PHE A 157 11.64 1.21 3.67
CA PHE A 157 10.29 1.72 3.56
C PHE A 157 10.30 3.20 3.16
N ASN A 158 9.51 3.50 2.15
CA ASN A 158 9.27 4.84 1.66
C ASN A 158 7.89 5.32 2.13
N ALA A 159 7.84 6.50 2.72
CA ALA A 159 6.59 7.15 3.07
C ALA A 159 5.96 7.77 1.82
N VAL A 160 4.83 7.24 1.40
CA VAL A 160 4.07 7.71 0.24
C VAL A 160 2.75 8.29 0.72
N ARG A 161 2.52 9.57 0.44
CA ARG A 161 1.24 10.24 0.69
C ARG A 161 0.66 10.71 -0.63
N VAL A 162 -0.63 10.49 -0.82
CA VAL A 162 -1.35 10.97 -2.01
C VAL A 162 -2.69 11.55 -1.60
N ARG A 163 -3.06 12.69 -2.17
CA ARG A 163 -4.35 13.35 -2.02
C ARG A 163 -5.06 13.37 -3.35
N ILE A 164 -6.35 13.07 -3.34
CA ILE A 164 -7.26 13.31 -4.47
C ILE A 164 -8.48 14.08 -3.97
N GLN A 165 -8.83 15.19 -4.63
CA GLN A 165 -9.93 16.05 -4.18
C GLN A 165 -10.57 16.79 -5.36
N GLY A 166 -11.90 16.96 -5.28
CA GLY A 166 -12.68 17.74 -6.23
C GLY A 166 -13.07 16.98 -7.49
N GLN A 167 -13.77 17.72 -8.37
CA GLN A 167 -14.21 17.25 -9.67
C GLN A 167 -14.30 18.48 -10.62
N PRO A 168 -13.32 18.69 -11.52
CA PRO A 168 -12.19 17.78 -11.86
C PRO A 168 -11.24 17.55 -10.67
N PRO A 169 -10.67 16.33 -10.55
CA PRO A 169 -9.84 16.00 -9.41
C PRO A 169 -8.45 16.63 -9.50
N ARG A 170 -8.00 17.21 -8.41
CA ARG A 170 -6.60 17.54 -8.18
C ARG A 170 -5.94 16.40 -7.43
N ILE A 171 -4.82 15.90 -7.96
CA ILE A 171 -4.02 14.83 -7.39
C ILE A 171 -2.66 15.40 -6.98
N GLN A 172 -2.34 15.27 -5.71
CA GLN A 172 -1.06 15.70 -5.15
C GLN A 172 -0.41 14.52 -4.45
N SER A 173 0.92 14.37 -4.58
CA SER A 173 1.62 13.33 -3.85
C SER A 173 2.96 13.79 -3.29
N TRP A 174 3.38 13.07 -2.26
CA TRP A 174 4.66 13.28 -1.58
C TRP A 174 5.31 11.91 -1.36
N ILE A 175 6.61 11.84 -1.64
CA ILE A 175 7.45 10.69 -1.39
C ILE A 175 8.55 11.12 -0.42
N ASN A 176 8.64 10.45 0.72
CA ASN A 176 9.60 10.77 1.79
C ASN A 176 9.58 12.26 2.20
N GLY A 177 8.39 12.86 2.23
CA GLY A 177 8.17 14.25 2.59
C GLY A 177 8.38 15.26 1.45
N SER A 178 8.98 14.87 0.34
CA SER A 178 9.18 15.73 -0.84
C SER A 178 7.98 15.66 -1.77
N ASN A 179 7.51 16.80 -2.29
CA ASN A 179 6.44 16.82 -3.29
C ASN A 179 6.90 16.10 -4.55
N ALA A 180 6.10 15.15 -5.02
CA ALA A 180 6.36 14.38 -6.22
C ALA A 180 5.52 14.85 -7.40
N VAL A 181 4.20 15.05 -7.20
CA VAL A 181 3.30 15.57 -8.23
C VAL A 181 2.27 16.54 -7.65
N ASP A 182 1.79 17.42 -8.51
CA ASP A 182 0.61 18.25 -8.34
C ASP A 182 -0.07 18.38 -9.71
N TYR A 183 -1.15 17.67 -9.90
CA TYR A 183 -1.83 17.49 -11.18
C TYR A 183 -3.33 17.70 -11.02
N THR A 184 -3.95 18.41 -11.94
CA THR A 184 -5.41 18.50 -12.06
C THR A 184 -5.84 17.85 -13.37
N ASP A 185 -6.67 16.81 -13.28
CA ASP A 185 -7.25 16.21 -14.48
C ASP A 185 -8.30 17.15 -15.08
N THR A 186 -8.42 17.12 -16.37
CA THR A 186 -9.37 17.95 -17.10
C THR A 186 -10.56 17.12 -17.54
N LEU A 187 -11.65 17.79 -17.88
CA LEU A 187 -12.78 17.15 -18.51
C LEU A 187 -12.35 16.53 -19.85
N VAL A 188 -12.84 15.31 -20.09
CA VAL A 188 -12.79 14.68 -21.40
C VAL A 188 -14.16 14.80 -22.08
N GLU A 189 -14.22 14.59 -23.38
CA GLU A 189 -15.49 14.57 -24.11
C GLU A 189 -16.44 13.54 -23.46
N GLY A 190 -17.63 14.00 -23.08
CA GLY A 190 -18.64 13.16 -22.41
C GLY A 190 -18.56 13.15 -20.88
N GLY A 191 -17.64 13.86 -20.24
CA GLY A 191 -17.57 13.98 -18.79
C GLY A 191 -16.17 13.84 -18.19
N TYR A 192 -16.09 13.35 -16.97
CA TYR A 192 -14.84 13.12 -16.27
C TYR A 192 -14.24 11.75 -16.61
N ARG A 193 -12.93 11.66 -16.62
CA ARG A 193 -12.19 10.45 -16.95
C ARG A 193 -12.50 9.29 -16.00
N VAL A 194 -12.50 9.57 -14.69
CA VAL A 194 -12.77 8.61 -13.62
C VAL A 194 -13.92 9.15 -12.77
N PRO A 195 -14.90 8.32 -12.37
CA PRO A 195 -15.93 8.71 -11.41
C PRO A 195 -15.35 9.33 -10.14
N ASP A 196 -16.13 10.21 -9.51
CA ASP A 196 -15.70 10.98 -8.35
C ASP A 196 -15.58 10.17 -7.05
N GLU A 197 -16.02 8.92 -7.04
CA GLU A 197 -15.94 8.00 -5.90
C GLU A 197 -15.54 6.60 -6.36
N GLY A 198 -14.66 5.94 -5.59
CA GLY A 198 -14.21 4.59 -5.86
C GLY A 198 -13.41 4.00 -4.70
N PHE A 199 -12.89 2.79 -4.89
CA PHE A 199 -12.07 2.14 -3.87
C PHE A 199 -10.66 2.73 -3.85
N PHE A 200 -9.99 2.65 -2.70
CA PHE A 200 -8.55 2.78 -2.64
C PHE A 200 -7.93 1.39 -2.86
N GLY A 201 -6.82 1.33 -3.60
CA GLY A 201 -6.19 0.07 -3.96
C GLY A 201 -4.67 0.09 -3.93
N ILE A 202 -4.10 -1.10 -3.81
CA ILE A 202 -2.68 -1.40 -3.95
C ILE A 202 -2.50 -2.51 -4.97
N GLN A 203 -1.35 -2.53 -5.66
CA GLN A 203 -1.13 -3.38 -6.84
C GLN A 203 0.01 -4.37 -6.64
N VAL A 204 -0.14 -5.51 -7.30
CA VAL A 204 0.93 -6.34 -7.82
C VAL A 204 0.78 -6.36 -9.33
N HIS A 205 1.73 -5.80 -10.08
CA HIS A 205 1.65 -5.82 -11.54
C HIS A 205 1.95 -7.22 -12.06
N GLY A 206 1.13 -7.73 -13.00
CA GLY A 206 1.35 -9.00 -13.68
C GLY A 206 2.31 -8.87 -14.87
N GLY A 207 2.76 -10.04 -15.38
CA GLY A 207 3.60 -10.12 -16.56
C GLY A 207 5.10 -10.31 -16.27
N PRO A 208 5.91 -10.54 -17.31
CA PRO A 208 7.31 -10.95 -17.13
C PRO A 208 8.29 -9.81 -16.83
N SER A 209 7.80 -8.55 -16.76
CA SER A 209 8.64 -7.36 -16.71
C SER A 209 9.30 -7.10 -15.35
N TRP A 210 9.01 -7.90 -14.34
CA TRP A 210 9.70 -7.86 -13.05
C TRP A 210 9.98 -9.28 -12.53
N GLY A 211 11.05 -9.40 -11.78
CA GLY A 211 11.60 -10.69 -11.40
C GLY A 211 10.56 -11.56 -10.68
N GLN A 212 10.42 -12.80 -11.15
CA GLN A 212 9.55 -13.77 -10.52
C GLN A 212 9.94 -13.96 -9.05
N GLY A 213 8.97 -13.79 -8.14
CA GLY A 213 9.18 -13.89 -6.70
C GLY A 213 9.52 -12.59 -5.99
N ASN A 214 9.77 -11.49 -6.71
CA ASN A 214 9.92 -10.17 -6.12
C ASN A 214 8.64 -9.74 -5.40
N ARG A 215 8.82 -8.98 -4.32
CA ARG A 215 7.75 -8.61 -3.41
C ARG A 215 7.63 -7.11 -3.26
N VAL A 216 6.40 -6.68 -3.00
CA VAL A 216 6.12 -5.36 -2.46
C VAL A 216 5.53 -5.52 -1.06
N TYR A 217 5.89 -4.59 -0.19
CA TYR A 217 5.48 -4.57 1.21
C TYR A 217 4.76 -3.26 1.48
N PHE A 218 3.54 -3.35 2.00
CA PHE A 218 2.72 -2.20 2.39
C PHE A 218 2.42 -2.27 3.88
N ARG A 219 2.74 -1.22 4.61
CA ARG A 219 2.36 -1.11 6.03
C ARG A 219 1.88 0.30 6.36
N ARG A 220 1.28 0.48 7.52
CA ARG A 220 0.71 1.77 7.94
C ARG A 220 -0.17 2.40 6.85
N LEU A 221 -1.09 1.59 6.32
CA LEU A 221 -2.08 2.04 5.36
C LEU A 221 -3.14 2.86 6.09
N LEU A 222 -3.17 4.17 5.84
CA LEU A 222 -4.03 5.12 6.53
C LEU A 222 -4.81 5.94 5.51
N ILE A 223 -6.02 6.36 5.86
CA ILE A 223 -6.83 7.28 5.05
C ILE A 223 -7.37 8.41 5.93
N LYS A 224 -7.41 9.61 5.36
CA LYS A 224 -8.14 10.77 5.86
C LYS A 224 -9.14 11.20 4.81
N GLU A 225 -10.43 11.08 5.14
CA GLU A 225 -11.48 11.64 4.29
C GLU A 225 -11.45 13.17 4.39
N LEU A 226 -11.69 13.84 3.29
CA LEU A 226 -11.68 15.28 3.16
C LEU A 226 -13.11 15.79 2.93
N ASP A 227 -13.38 17.00 3.38
CA ASP A 227 -14.63 17.66 3.07
C ASP A 227 -14.74 17.91 1.56
N ALA A 228 -15.95 17.76 1.04
CA ALA A 228 -16.22 18.06 -0.37
C ALA A 228 -15.95 19.56 -0.64
N GLN A 229 -15.25 19.85 -1.72
CA GLN A 229 -15.06 21.21 -2.24
C GLN A 229 -16.07 21.52 -3.33
#